data_ee800fadc98f345bdc661473465f6321
#
_entry.id   ee800fadc98f345bdc661473465f6321
#
_cell.length_a   1.000
_cell.length_b   1.000
_cell.length_c   1.000
_cell.angle_alpha   90.00
_cell.angle_beta   90.00
_cell.angle_gamma   90.00
#
_symmetry.space_group_name_H-M   'P 1'
#
loop_
_entity.id
_entity.type
_entity.pdbx_description
1 polymer ?
#
loop_
_entity_poly.entity_id
_entity_poly.type
_entity_poly.pdbx_seq_one_letter_code
_entity_poly.pdbx_strand_id
1 'polypeptide(L)'
;APCALDDIARACVGAFGRMPRIWGASGLSIRTLVTWTGSAGGCERECLARGIDLLICGEVKYHAALAAASQGLALVELGHDASELPFADVFARACVRAGVPSDDAFIIGREDSWHTL
;
A
#
# COMPACT_ATOMS: atom_id res chain seq x y z
N ALA A 1 9.15 -1.35 18.51
CA ALA A 1 9.80 -0.03 18.57
C ALA A 1 9.25 0.86 17.46
N PRO A 2 9.18 2.20 17.64
CA PRO A 2 8.81 3.12 16.56
C PRO A 2 9.79 3.04 15.40
N CYS A 3 9.30 3.26 14.17
CA CYS A 3 10.10 3.30 12.96
C CYS A 3 9.90 4.65 12.25
N ALA A 4 10.92 5.17 11.57
CA ALA A 4 10.75 6.41 10.82
C ALA A 4 9.91 6.17 9.56
N LEU A 5 9.04 7.13 9.21
CA LEU A 5 8.21 7.09 8.00
C LEU A 5 9.04 6.80 6.74
N ASP A 6 10.19 7.45 6.62
CA ASP A 6 11.07 7.29 5.47
C ASP A 6 11.66 5.88 5.36
N ASP A 7 11.93 5.21 6.49
CA ASP A 7 12.44 3.83 6.49
C ASP A 7 11.33 2.84 6.06
N ILE A 8 10.10 3.07 6.50
CA ILE A 8 8.94 2.29 6.05
C ILE A 8 8.72 2.50 4.54
N ALA A 9 8.78 3.73 4.06
CA ALA A 9 8.63 4.03 2.65
C ALA A 9 9.73 3.37 1.79
N ARG A 10 10.99 3.37 2.23
CA ARG A 10 12.09 2.64 1.56
C ARG A 10 11.84 1.13 1.54
N ALA A 11 11.33 0.56 2.63
CA ALA A 11 10.96 -0.85 2.66
C ALA A 11 9.85 -1.16 1.65
N CYS A 12 8.88 -0.26 1.48
CA CYS A 12 7.85 -0.38 0.45
C CYS A 12 8.45 -0.37 -0.96
N VAL A 13 9.45 0.49 -1.24
CA VAL A 13 10.15 0.47 -2.55
C VAL A 13 10.76 -0.91 -2.82
N GLY A 14 11.44 -1.49 -1.83
CA GLY A 14 12.04 -2.82 -1.96
C GLY A 14 11.00 -3.93 -2.18
N ALA A 15 9.84 -3.83 -1.53
CA ALA A 15 8.81 -4.87 -1.59
C ALA A 15 7.94 -4.78 -2.85
N PHE A 16 7.64 -3.58 -3.35
CA PHE A 16 6.69 -3.35 -4.43
C PHE A 16 7.33 -2.88 -5.74
N GLY A 17 8.65 -2.60 -5.73
CA GLY A 17 9.40 -2.19 -6.94
C GLY A 17 9.00 -0.82 -7.49
N ARG A 18 8.34 0.04 -6.68
CA ARG A 18 7.83 1.33 -7.12
C ARG A 18 8.07 2.40 -6.06
N MET A 19 8.42 3.61 -6.50
CA MET A 19 8.52 4.78 -5.63
C MET A 19 7.11 5.22 -5.21
N PRO A 20 6.81 5.24 -3.90
CA PRO A 20 5.51 5.67 -3.41
C PRO A 20 5.42 7.20 -3.36
N ARG A 21 4.19 7.72 -3.35
CA ARG A 21 3.92 9.09 -2.88
C ARG A 21 3.77 9.06 -1.37
N ILE A 22 4.41 10.01 -0.69
CA ILE A 22 4.41 10.07 0.77
C ILE A 22 3.74 11.37 1.23
N TRP A 23 2.82 11.25 2.19
CA TRP A 23 2.19 12.35 2.89
C TRP A 23 2.59 12.28 4.37
N GLY A 24 3.20 13.33 4.85
CA GLY A 24 3.74 13.41 6.21
C GLY A 24 5.15 14.00 6.22
N ALA A 25 5.60 14.46 7.37
CA ALA A 25 6.93 15.01 7.52
C ALA A 25 8.00 13.91 7.46
N SER A 26 9.12 14.22 6.83
CA SER A 26 10.31 13.35 6.87
C SER A 26 10.72 13.08 8.33
N GLY A 27 11.09 11.84 8.63
CA GLY A 27 11.48 11.42 9.97
C GLY A 27 10.34 11.26 10.97
N LEU A 28 9.07 11.40 10.56
CA LEU A 28 7.93 11.17 11.45
C LEU A 28 8.01 9.77 12.06
N SER A 29 7.82 9.69 13.39
CA SER A 29 7.88 8.43 14.13
C SER A 29 6.55 7.69 14.07
N ILE A 30 6.55 6.49 13.51
CA ILE A 30 5.38 5.63 13.31
C ILE A 30 5.40 4.49 14.33
N ARG A 31 4.32 4.31 15.06
CA ARG A 31 4.10 3.21 16.03
C ARG A 31 3.04 2.24 15.55
N THR A 32 2.01 2.77 14.90
CA THR A 32 0.86 2.01 14.41
C THR A 32 0.68 2.25 12.93
N LEU A 33 0.41 1.20 12.18
CA LEU A 33 0.12 1.31 10.75
C LEU A 33 -1.01 0.36 10.34
N VAL A 34 -1.69 0.75 9.28
CA VAL A 34 -2.70 -0.06 8.58
C VAL A 34 -2.27 -0.19 7.12
N THR A 35 -2.45 -1.38 6.56
CA THR A 35 -2.29 -1.61 5.12
C THR A 35 -3.65 -1.80 4.48
N TRP A 36 -3.83 -1.19 3.30
CA TRP A 36 -5.05 -1.28 2.52
C TRP A 36 -4.69 -1.39 1.04
N THR A 37 -5.25 -2.34 0.33
CA THR A 37 -4.94 -2.54 -1.08
C THR A 37 -5.92 -1.78 -1.98
N GLY A 38 -5.47 -1.41 -3.17
CA GLY A 38 -6.28 -0.65 -4.10
C GLY A 38 -6.62 0.74 -3.57
N SER A 39 -7.83 1.21 -3.83
CA SER A 39 -8.29 2.53 -3.37
C SER A 39 -8.63 2.54 -1.89
N ALA A 40 -8.17 3.56 -1.17
CA ALA A 40 -8.39 3.71 0.28
C ALA A 40 -9.88 3.79 0.66
N GLY A 41 -10.73 4.35 -0.22
CA GLY A 41 -12.19 4.26 -0.09
C GLY A 41 -12.79 4.81 1.20
N GLY A 42 -12.12 5.72 1.90
CA GLY A 42 -12.53 6.26 3.20
C GLY A 42 -11.84 5.60 4.41
N CYS A 43 -10.95 4.63 4.19
CA CYS A 43 -10.15 3.98 5.24
C CYS A 43 -9.31 5.01 6.03
N GLU A 44 -8.91 6.12 5.41
CA GLU A 44 -8.19 7.22 6.06
C GLU A 44 -8.97 7.82 7.24
N ARG A 45 -10.30 7.90 7.14
CA ARG A 45 -11.16 8.41 8.21
C ARG A 45 -11.21 7.44 9.39
N GLU A 46 -11.28 6.15 9.10
CA GLU A 46 -11.24 5.13 10.14
C GLU A 46 -9.89 5.09 10.85
N CYS A 47 -8.78 5.25 10.10
CA CYS A 47 -7.44 5.37 10.67
C CYS A 47 -7.34 6.55 11.63
N LEU A 48 -7.83 7.72 11.22
CA LEU A 48 -7.87 8.92 12.10
C LEU A 48 -8.70 8.67 13.35
N ALA A 49 -9.89 8.10 13.22
CA ALA A 49 -10.78 7.82 14.35
C ALA A 49 -10.15 6.86 15.36
N ARG A 50 -9.26 5.97 14.91
CA ARG A 50 -8.54 5.00 15.76
C ARG A 50 -7.15 5.46 16.22
N GLY A 51 -6.72 6.65 15.86
CA GLY A 51 -5.40 7.18 16.23
C GLY A 51 -4.25 6.39 15.59
N ILE A 52 -4.43 5.91 14.36
CA ILE A 52 -3.38 5.26 13.57
C ILE A 52 -2.41 6.31 13.04
N ASP A 53 -1.11 6.02 13.09
CA ASP A 53 -0.07 6.95 12.66
C ASP A 53 0.14 6.93 11.13
N LEU A 54 -0.01 5.77 10.47
CA LEU A 54 0.28 5.57 9.06
C LEU A 54 -0.74 4.67 8.37
N LEU A 55 -1.22 5.11 7.19
CA LEU A 55 -1.93 4.28 6.24
C LEU A 55 -1.06 4.03 5.01
N ILE A 56 -0.79 2.76 4.70
CA ILE A 56 -0.17 2.33 3.44
C ILE A 56 -1.29 1.82 2.54
N CYS A 57 -1.47 2.43 1.37
CA CYS A 57 -2.56 2.08 0.46
C CYS A 57 -2.12 2.13 -1.01
N GLY A 58 -2.98 1.64 -1.91
CA GLY A 58 -2.73 1.75 -3.34
C GLY A 58 -2.86 3.19 -3.81
N GLU A 59 -4.01 3.80 -3.55
CA GLU A 59 -4.28 5.18 -3.92
C GLU A 59 -5.29 5.84 -2.98
N VAL A 60 -5.23 7.15 -2.90
CA VAL A 60 -6.18 7.97 -2.15
C VAL A 60 -6.49 9.24 -2.95
N LYS A 61 -7.73 9.71 -2.88
CA LYS A 61 -8.11 10.99 -3.53
C LYS A 61 -7.31 12.13 -2.91
N TYR A 62 -6.79 13.03 -3.75
CA TYR A 62 -5.94 14.14 -3.33
C TYR A 62 -6.47 14.91 -2.12
N HIS A 63 -7.73 15.34 -2.17
CA HIS A 63 -8.32 16.10 -1.06
C HIS A 63 -8.48 15.28 0.21
N ALA A 64 -8.75 13.98 0.11
CA ALA A 64 -8.82 13.09 1.26
C ALA A 64 -7.43 12.89 1.89
N ALA A 65 -6.39 12.71 1.07
CA ALA A 65 -5.02 12.63 1.53
C ALA A 65 -4.56 13.90 2.23
N LEU A 66 -4.83 15.06 1.62
CA LEU A 66 -4.49 16.36 2.19
C LEU A 66 -5.19 16.59 3.55
N ALA A 67 -6.49 16.27 3.64
CA ALA A 67 -7.24 16.38 4.86
C ALA A 67 -6.73 15.42 5.95
N ALA A 68 -6.40 14.19 5.59
CA ALA A 68 -5.87 13.20 6.52
C ALA A 68 -4.48 13.60 7.04
N ALA A 69 -3.59 14.04 6.15
CA ALA A 69 -2.25 14.50 6.51
C ALA A 69 -2.29 15.74 7.42
N SER A 70 -3.22 16.68 7.17
CA SER A 70 -3.40 17.86 8.04
C SER A 70 -3.89 17.51 9.45
N GLN A 71 -4.47 16.33 9.63
CA GLN A 71 -4.94 15.82 10.92
C GLN A 71 -3.93 14.84 11.56
N GLY A 72 -2.75 14.68 10.98
CA GLY A 72 -1.64 13.92 11.57
C GLY A 72 -1.55 12.47 11.11
N LEU A 73 -2.40 12.00 10.17
CA LEU A 73 -2.24 10.68 9.56
C LEU A 73 -1.22 10.75 8.42
N ALA A 74 -0.11 10.03 8.54
CA ALA A 74 0.79 9.83 7.42
C ALA A 74 0.20 8.85 6.40
N LEU A 75 0.54 9.02 5.09
CA LEU A 75 0.14 8.09 4.05
C LEU A 75 1.32 7.72 3.17
N VAL A 76 1.33 6.46 2.71
CA VAL A 76 2.24 5.93 1.69
C VAL A 76 1.38 5.33 0.58
N GLU A 77 1.35 5.98 -0.58
CA GLU A 77 0.60 5.54 -1.76
C GLU A 77 1.52 4.77 -2.71
N LEU A 78 1.23 3.49 -2.90
CA LEU A 78 2.04 2.56 -3.69
C LEU A 78 1.67 2.54 -5.18
N GLY A 79 0.49 3.03 -5.52
CA GLY A 79 -0.22 2.77 -6.78
C GLY A 79 -1.21 1.61 -6.63
N HIS A 80 -2.37 1.74 -7.24
CA HIS A 80 -3.48 0.79 -7.14
C HIS A 80 -3.00 -0.64 -7.44
N ASP A 81 -2.50 -0.79 -8.65
CA ASP A 81 -1.97 -2.03 -9.21
C ASP A 81 -0.81 -2.64 -8.39
N ALA A 82 0.16 -1.82 -8.00
CA ALA A 82 1.31 -2.29 -7.22
C ALA A 82 0.89 -2.83 -5.85
N SER A 83 -0.10 -2.23 -5.20
CA SER A 83 -0.61 -2.69 -3.91
C SER A 83 -1.40 -4.00 -4.00
N GLU A 84 -1.99 -4.31 -5.16
CA GLU A 84 -2.79 -5.51 -5.39
C GLU A 84 -1.99 -6.69 -5.94
N LEU A 85 -0.88 -6.43 -6.62
CA LEU A 85 -0.07 -7.47 -7.27
C LEU A 85 0.33 -8.64 -6.33
N PRO A 86 0.67 -8.44 -5.06
CA PRO A 86 0.98 -9.55 -4.14
C PRO A 86 -0.16 -10.55 -3.94
N PHE A 87 -1.42 -10.14 -4.18
CA PHE A 87 -2.56 -11.04 -4.08
C PHE A 87 -2.59 -12.10 -5.18
N ALA A 88 -2.02 -11.85 -6.36
CA ALA A 88 -1.97 -12.85 -7.43
C ALA A 88 -1.30 -14.13 -6.94
N ASP A 89 -0.20 -14.01 -6.21
CA ASP A 89 0.53 -15.13 -5.62
C ASP A 89 -0.27 -15.83 -4.50
N VAL A 90 -0.96 -15.05 -3.65
CA VAL A 90 -1.84 -15.60 -2.61
C VAL A 90 -2.99 -16.39 -3.22
N PHE A 91 -3.62 -15.87 -4.27
CA PHE A 91 -4.72 -16.54 -4.96
C PHE A 91 -4.26 -17.78 -5.72
N ALA A 92 -3.14 -17.72 -6.43
CA ALA A 92 -2.59 -18.90 -7.11
C ALA A 92 -2.36 -20.05 -6.12
N ARG A 93 -1.72 -19.77 -4.98
CA ARG A 93 -1.54 -20.77 -3.93
C ARG A 93 -2.85 -21.27 -3.33
N ALA A 94 -3.85 -20.40 -3.20
CA ALA A 94 -5.18 -20.81 -2.71
C ALA A 94 -5.87 -21.76 -3.69
N CYS A 95 -5.79 -21.48 -5.00
CA CYS A 95 -6.34 -22.37 -6.05
C CYS A 95 -5.69 -23.75 -6.01
N VAL A 96 -4.36 -23.82 -5.89
CA VAL A 96 -3.64 -25.10 -5.79
C VAL A 96 -4.08 -25.87 -4.55
N ARG A 97 -4.18 -25.20 -3.39
CA ARG A 97 -4.71 -25.84 -2.17
C ARG A 97 -6.16 -26.33 -2.31
N ALA A 98 -6.96 -25.67 -3.15
CA ALA A 98 -8.34 -26.07 -3.45
C ALA A 98 -8.44 -27.21 -4.49
N GLY A 99 -7.31 -27.72 -5.01
CA GLY A 99 -7.25 -28.85 -5.92
C GLY A 99 -7.02 -28.52 -7.38
N VAL A 100 -6.74 -27.26 -7.74
CA VAL A 100 -6.30 -26.90 -9.09
C VAL A 100 -4.86 -27.42 -9.28
N PRO A 101 -4.55 -28.16 -10.37
CA PRO A 101 -3.18 -28.58 -10.66
C PRO A 101 -2.22 -27.39 -10.69
N SER A 102 -1.01 -27.53 -10.16
CA SER A 102 -0.01 -26.45 -10.10
C SER A 102 0.31 -25.86 -11.47
N ASP A 103 0.30 -26.71 -12.50
CA ASP A 103 0.62 -26.31 -13.88
C ASP A 103 -0.51 -25.53 -14.55
N ASP A 104 -1.73 -25.57 -13.96
CA ASP A 104 -2.90 -24.83 -14.43
C ASP A 104 -3.10 -23.50 -13.65
N ALA A 105 -2.30 -23.25 -12.62
CA ALA A 105 -2.35 -22.05 -11.80
C ALA A 105 -1.10 -21.18 -12.01
N PHE A 106 -1.17 -20.23 -12.93
CA PHE A 106 -0.06 -19.35 -13.27
C PHE A 106 -0.43 -17.86 -13.12
N ILE A 107 0.57 -17.04 -12.83
CA ILE A 107 0.43 -15.60 -12.71
C ILE A 107 0.84 -14.95 -14.02
N ILE A 108 -0.07 -14.15 -14.59
CA ILE A 108 0.25 -13.31 -15.74
C ILE A 108 1.00 -12.08 -15.22
N GLY A 109 2.22 -11.89 -15.69
CA GLY A 109 3.03 -10.73 -15.36
C GLY A 109 2.35 -9.43 -15.82
N ARG A 110 2.53 -8.37 -15.04
CA ARG A 110 2.03 -7.06 -15.40
C ARG A 110 3.05 -6.33 -16.27
N GLU A 111 2.58 -5.74 -17.36
CA GLU A 111 3.31 -4.72 -18.10
C GLU A 111 2.76 -3.35 -17.74
N ASP A 112 3.63 -2.41 -17.37
CA ASP A 112 3.22 -1.03 -17.15
C ASP A 112 2.86 -0.37 -18.48
N SER A 113 1.62 0.13 -18.57
CA SER A 113 1.17 0.91 -19.73
C SER A 113 1.53 2.40 -19.64
N TRP A 114 2.29 2.78 -18.60
CA TRP A 114 2.74 4.15 -18.35
C TRP A 114 4.16 4.16 -17.75
N HIS A 115 4.83 5.29 -17.86
CA HIS A 115 6.15 5.50 -17.26
C HIS A 115 6.29 6.95 -16.76
N THR A 116 7.25 7.18 -15.91
CA THR A 116 7.68 8.53 -15.51
C THR A 116 8.91 8.94 -16.32
N LEU A 117 9.06 10.25 -16.54
CA LEU A 117 10.24 10.81 -17.20
C LEU A 117 11.44 10.76 -16.26
#